data_25da21e3164d5e4fc3fa7df6d03f8ca6
#
_entry.id   25da21e3164d5e4fc3fa7df6d03f8ca6
#
_cell.length_a   1.000
_cell.length_b   1.000
_cell.length_c   1.000
_cell.angle_alpha   90.00
_cell.angle_beta   90.00
_cell.angle_gamma   90.00
#
_symmetry.space_group_name_H-M   'P 1'
#
loop_
_entity.id
_entity.type
_entity.pdbx_description
1 polymer ?
#
loop_
_entity_poly.entity_id
_entity_poly.type
_entity_poly.pdbx_seq_one_letter_code
_entity_poly.pdbx_strand_id
1 'polypeptide(L)'
;MQRGGTPSMSQHRLIKLSLFLASVGLIASDSFGLLETSVQRAKVFFAEKGDTITLNVYNWEDYIAEDDTSTEEEEDDLVKMFEDYCLEKYGQKVEVIYSTFDTNETMLAQIDLGKSFDLVCPSDYTIQKMIAKDMVVPFDEANTPNYNKYVSPFVIDKIKEIEVKGEKNIVNQYARGYMWGTLGILYNNTFGMLPFKRISQQEMDEDMNSWLSLWDEKYQNLLAIKDSMRDTYAAGIFMTYNNDFTTGDGVTHDGLQTLKTKYNDGVIDADTYNTEVTRIFNMCDDETINAVEKDLKTLRENAFGFEVDSGKVDMAQGNKFAINLAWSGDAAWAMDMADEYNDEHYDEETEEYEEGFNPTLLKYAIPETGANIWFDGWVMPKTISEKNKIWAERFVDFLSMPENAAINMEFIGYTPVIAGDAILELVQSRYDIRFDEESEEMNDALLDDYDLVDMEDIPDLTYLEDGTYNQDIYNYAYSKDISYFFASGESNTLEEHDISEATFYISGDSYLRQFDTQYPDASLLPGLAVMADFGEQNQKIITMWEHVKNTALPLWAYILIIIAILLIIGLVIFRKVQVASVKKRRKERKKEREMRLKQLQQQQKAEKKKA
;
A
#
# COMPACT_ATOMS: atom_id res chain seq x y z
N MET A 1 31.50 10.65 21.49
CA MET A 1 31.28 9.88 20.26
C MET A 1 30.18 10.62 19.52
N GLN A 2 30.51 11.26 18.41
CA GLN A 2 29.51 11.97 17.61
C GLN A 2 28.70 10.90 16.88
N ARG A 3 27.44 10.79 17.22
CA ARG A 3 26.44 10.09 16.40
C ARG A 3 26.16 11.00 15.22
N GLY A 4 26.50 10.56 14.01
CA GLY A 4 25.97 11.19 12.81
C GLY A 4 24.46 10.98 12.82
N GLY A 5 23.70 12.03 13.10
CA GLY A 5 22.27 12.02 12.88
C GLY A 5 22.02 11.82 11.38
N THR A 6 21.23 10.86 11.00
CA THR A 6 20.69 10.77 9.64
C THR A 6 19.91 12.05 9.37
N PRO A 7 20.24 12.80 8.32
CA PRO A 7 19.46 14.00 7.99
C PRO A 7 18.02 13.59 7.65
N SER A 8 17.04 14.38 8.12
CA SER A 8 15.65 14.18 7.82
C SER A 8 15.40 14.14 6.30
N MET A 9 14.43 13.34 5.86
CA MET A 9 14.05 13.21 4.43
C MET A 9 13.84 14.56 3.72
N SER A 10 13.45 15.62 4.44
CA SER A 10 13.27 16.97 3.88
C SER A 10 14.59 17.60 3.43
N GLN A 11 15.70 17.32 4.12
CA GLN A 11 17.04 17.80 3.70
C GLN A 11 17.59 16.99 2.52
N HIS A 12 17.29 15.68 2.45
CA HIS A 12 17.65 14.85 1.30
C HIS A 12 16.96 15.31 0.01
N ARG A 13 15.69 15.74 0.08
CA ARG A 13 14.92 16.25 -1.07
C ARG A 13 15.55 17.51 -1.68
N LEU A 14 16.04 18.43 -0.86
CA LEU A 14 16.61 19.71 -1.32
C LEU A 14 17.98 19.58 -1.98
N ILE A 15 18.81 18.61 -1.59
CA ILE A 15 20.18 18.46 -2.10
C ILE A 15 20.18 17.72 -3.44
N LYS A 16 19.32 16.73 -3.64
CA LYS A 16 19.28 15.90 -4.86
C LYS A 16 18.75 16.64 -6.10
N LEU A 17 17.85 17.59 -5.93
CA LEU A 17 17.27 18.34 -7.06
C LEU A 17 18.30 19.26 -7.76
N SER A 18 19.31 19.75 -7.05
CA SER A 18 20.31 20.65 -7.63
C SER A 18 21.38 19.96 -8.49
N LEU A 19 21.59 18.66 -8.34
CA LEU A 19 22.68 17.92 -8.97
C LEU A 19 22.24 17.15 -10.23
N PHE A 20 21.02 16.66 -10.28
CA PHE A 20 20.47 16.02 -11.49
C PHE A 20 20.37 17.01 -12.68
N LEU A 21 20.13 18.29 -12.41
CA LEU A 21 20.14 19.35 -13.43
C LEU A 21 21.57 19.73 -13.88
N ALA A 22 22.62 19.41 -13.11
CA ALA A 22 23.99 19.70 -13.45
C ALA A 22 24.66 18.65 -14.36
N SER A 23 24.27 17.40 -14.30
CA SER A 23 24.85 16.32 -15.12
C SER A 23 24.35 16.31 -16.56
N VAL A 24 23.17 16.85 -16.84
CA VAL A 24 22.63 17.00 -18.21
C VAL A 24 23.15 18.26 -18.92
N GLY A 25 23.85 19.16 -18.21
CA GLY A 25 24.23 20.49 -18.68
C GLY A 25 25.61 20.65 -19.33
N LEU A 26 26.46 19.64 -19.46
CA LEU A 26 27.87 19.81 -19.78
C LEU A 26 28.41 19.04 -21.00
N ILE A 27 27.68 18.92 -22.09
CA ILE A 27 28.27 18.69 -23.42
C ILE A 27 27.41 19.36 -24.50
N ALA A 28 27.65 20.59 -24.85
CA ALA A 28 27.40 21.13 -26.19
C ALA A 28 28.08 22.47 -26.40
N SER A 29 28.98 22.51 -27.37
CA SER A 29 29.65 23.70 -27.87
C SER A 29 28.67 24.67 -28.57
N ASP A 30 28.84 25.95 -28.30
CA ASP A 30 27.98 27.10 -28.55
C ASP A 30 27.52 27.44 -29.98
N SER A 31 27.56 26.51 -30.93
CA SER A 31 27.14 26.79 -32.31
C SER A 31 25.93 25.97 -32.80
N PHE A 32 25.55 24.90 -32.14
CA PHE A 32 24.37 24.09 -32.47
C PHE A 32 23.12 24.49 -31.68
N GLY A 33 23.27 25.08 -30.51
CA GLY A 33 22.19 25.40 -29.58
C GLY A 33 21.14 26.42 -30.11
N LEU A 34 21.51 27.30 -31.04
CA LEU A 34 20.57 28.30 -31.60
C LEU A 34 19.63 27.69 -32.68
N LEU A 35 20.07 26.63 -33.37
CA LEU A 35 19.22 25.94 -34.33
C LEU A 35 18.24 24.95 -33.63
N GLU A 36 18.71 24.24 -32.59
CA GLU A 36 17.88 23.36 -31.80
C GLU A 36 16.79 24.12 -31.03
N THR A 37 17.13 25.24 -30.38
CA THR A 37 16.12 26.07 -29.69
C THR A 37 15.09 26.66 -30.64
N SER A 38 15.47 26.98 -31.88
CA SER A 38 14.50 27.49 -32.88
C SER A 38 13.60 26.37 -33.44
N VAL A 39 14.13 25.17 -33.63
CA VAL A 39 13.34 23.97 -34.04
C VAL A 39 12.42 23.53 -32.89
N GLN A 40 12.89 23.57 -31.65
CA GLN A 40 12.11 23.24 -30.46
C GLN A 40 10.97 24.24 -30.25
N ARG A 41 11.25 25.55 -30.32
CA ARG A 41 10.20 26.59 -30.29
C ARG A 41 9.20 26.47 -31.45
N ALA A 42 9.63 26.06 -32.62
CA ALA A 42 8.72 25.79 -33.74
C ALA A 42 7.86 24.54 -33.48
N LYS A 43 8.44 23.47 -32.92
CA LYS A 43 7.69 22.27 -32.53
C LYS A 43 6.62 22.59 -31.48
N VAL A 44 6.97 23.33 -30.41
CA VAL A 44 6.02 23.78 -29.38
C VAL A 44 4.92 24.66 -29.99
N PHE A 45 5.28 25.63 -30.86
CA PHE A 45 4.30 26.51 -31.53
C PHE A 45 3.34 25.75 -32.46
N PHE A 46 3.80 24.70 -33.15
CA PHE A 46 2.94 23.86 -33.99
C PHE A 46 2.12 22.87 -33.16
N ALA A 47 2.63 22.39 -32.02
CA ALA A 47 1.90 21.53 -31.10
C ALA A 47 0.75 22.26 -30.39
N GLU A 48 0.93 23.53 -30.02
CA GLU A 48 -0.14 24.38 -29.46
C GLU A 48 -1.33 24.61 -30.44
N LYS A 49 -1.12 24.35 -31.74
CA LYS A 49 -2.15 24.46 -32.80
C LYS A 49 -2.75 23.11 -33.22
N GLY A 50 -2.20 21.98 -32.73
CA GLY A 50 -2.72 20.64 -32.96
C GLY A 50 -3.88 20.30 -32.03
N ASP A 51 -4.63 19.22 -32.37
CA ASP A 51 -5.64 18.67 -31.46
C ASP A 51 -4.92 18.09 -30.23
N THR A 52 -5.33 18.53 -29.04
CA THR A 52 -4.86 17.92 -27.79
C THR A 52 -5.32 16.47 -27.71
N ILE A 53 -4.43 15.58 -27.26
CA ILE A 53 -4.76 14.20 -26.90
C ILE A 53 -5.18 14.23 -25.43
N THR A 54 -6.37 13.75 -25.15
CA THR A 54 -6.81 13.54 -23.75
C THR A 54 -6.69 12.07 -23.42
N LEU A 55 -5.90 11.75 -22.38
CA LEU A 55 -5.67 10.39 -21.90
C LEU A 55 -6.33 10.23 -20.53
N ASN A 56 -7.29 9.30 -20.40
CA ASN A 56 -7.98 9.03 -19.14
C ASN A 56 -7.29 7.86 -18.44
N VAL A 57 -6.65 8.16 -17.31
CA VAL A 57 -5.90 7.20 -16.47
C VAL A 57 -6.66 6.97 -15.17
N TYR A 58 -6.75 5.71 -14.73
CA TYR A 58 -7.44 5.31 -13.51
C TYR A 58 -6.53 4.39 -12.69
N ASN A 59 -6.07 4.87 -11.55
CA ASN A 59 -5.08 4.21 -10.70
C ASN A 59 -5.59 4.13 -9.25
N TRP A 60 -4.82 3.54 -8.38
CA TRP A 60 -5.03 3.55 -6.92
C TRP A 60 -4.85 4.95 -6.36
N GLU A 61 -5.43 5.22 -5.21
CA GLU A 61 -5.15 6.43 -4.42
C GLU A 61 -3.70 6.38 -3.91
N ASP A 62 -3.06 7.56 -3.75
CA ASP A 62 -1.68 7.73 -3.26
C ASP A 62 -0.63 6.81 -3.95
N TYR A 63 -0.70 6.67 -5.28
CA TYR A 63 0.06 5.64 -6.00
C TYR A 63 0.87 6.16 -7.20
N ILE A 64 1.12 7.45 -7.25
CA ILE A 64 2.01 8.12 -8.21
C ILE A 64 2.58 9.38 -7.56
N ALA A 65 3.82 9.75 -7.90
CA ALA A 65 4.41 11.00 -7.42
C ALA A 65 3.65 12.20 -8.00
N GLU A 66 3.12 13.03 -7.12
CA GLU A 66 2.34 14.24 -7.41
C GLU A 66 2.89 15.42 -6.61
N ASP A 67 2.90 16.62 -7.20
CA ASP A 67 3.27 17.85 -6.52
C ASP A 67 2.17 18.28 -5.53
N ASP A 68 2.49 18.37 -4.25
CA ASP A 68 1.60 18.94 -3.25
C ASP A 68 1.55 20.46 -3.34
N THR A 69 0.62 20.96 -4.13
CA THR A 69 0.41 22.41 -4.31
C THR A 69 0.02 23.16 -3.03
N SER A 70 -0.16 22.47 -1.90
CA SER A 70 -0.43 23.10 -0.59
C SER A 70 0.85 23.57 0.12
N THR A 71 2.01 23.07 -0.30
CA THR A 71 3.34 23.48 0.19
C THR A 71 3.97 24.55 -0.69
N GLU A 72 5.03 25.21 -0.21
CA GLU A 72 5.85 26.15 -1.01
C GLU A 72 6.99 25.44 -1.76
N GLU A 73 7.18 24.14 -1.54
CA GLU A 73 8.21 23.30 -2.15
C GLU A 73 7.65 22.69 -3.44
N GLU A 74 8.39 22.78 -4.54
CA GLU A 74 8.03 22.11 -5.80
C GLU A 74 8.47 20.65 -5.71
N GLU A 75 7.52 19.72 -5.80
CA GLU A 75 7.76 18.29 -5.85
C GLU A 75 7.62 17.76 -7.30
N ASP A 76 8.21 16.60 -7.58
CA ASP A 76 8.12 15.96 -8.89
C ASP A 76 6.71 15.42 -9.13
N ASP A 77 6.05 15.90 -10.18
CA ASP A 77 4.76 15.43 -10.67
C ASP A 77 4.95 14.64 -11.97
N LEU A 78 4.90 13.31 -11.87
CA LEU A 78 5.14 12.42 -13.01
C LEU A 78 4.08 12.56 -14.12
N VAL A 79 2.85 12.96 -13.78
CA VAL A 79 1.81 13.22 -14.79
C VAL A 79 2.17 14.45 -15.61
N LYS A 80 2.54 15.53 -14.96
CA LYS A 80 2.97 16.77 -15.61
C LYS A 80 4.28 16.58 -16.37
N MET A 81 5.24 15.86 -15.80
CA MET A 81 6.50 15.54 -16.47
C MET A 81 6.25 14.75 -17.77
N PHE A 82 5.29 13.81 -17.78
CA PHE A 82 4.89 13.11 -18.99
C PHE A 82 4.27 14.03 -20.04
N GLU A 83 3.39 14.95 -19.64
CA GLU A 83 2.78 15.93 -20.57
C GLU A 83 3.83 16.78 -21.25
N ASP A 84 4.81 17.28 -20.47
CA ASP A 84 5.94 18.08 -20.97
C ASP A 84 6.87 17.24 -21.86
N TYR A 85 7.19 16.02 -21.47
CA TYR A 85 7.96 15.06 -22.27
C TYR A 85 7.30 14.78 -23.63
N CYS A 86 5.97 14.62 -23.66
CA CYS A 86 5.25 14.45 -24.92
C CYS A 86 5.35 15.67 -25.84
N LEU A 87 5.25 16.86 -25.25
CA LEU A 87 5.39 18.11 -26.00
C LEU A 87 6.80 18.28 -26.57
N GLU A 88 7.82 18.03 -25.75
CA GLU A 88 9.22 18.17 -26.14
C GLU A 88 9.65 17.12 -27.15
N LYS A 89 9.41 15.86 -26.87
CA LYS A 89 9.92 14.74 -27.68
C LYS A 89 9.15 14.54 -28.97
N TYR A 90 7.83 14.64 -28.90
CA TYR A 90 6.94 14.31 -30.03
C TYR A 90 6.29 15.54 -30.66
N GLY A 91 6.35 16.71 -30.03
CA GLY A 91 5.66 17.93 -30.46
C GLY A 91 4.13 17.78 -30.38
N GLN A 92 3.63 16.92 -29.50
CA GLN A 92 2.20 16.67 -29.29
C GLN A 92 1.79 17.09 -27.90
N LYS A 93 0.77 17.94 -27.81
CA LYS A 93 0.15 18.24 -26.53
C LYS A 93 -0.71 17.04 -26.08
N VAL A 94 -0.37 16.48 -24.94
CA VAL A 94 -1.15 15.48 -24.22
C VAL A 94 -1.69 16.13 -22.95
N GLU A 95 -2.89 15.76 -22.55
CA GLU A 95 -3.51 16.15 -21.27
C GLU A 95 -3.98 14.86 -20.60
N VAL A 96 -3.45 14.55 -19.45
CA VAL A 96 -3.79 13.37 -18.68
C VAL A 96 -4.89 13.72 -17.66
N ILE A 97 -6.05 13.08 -17.80
CA ILE A 97 -7.09 13.12 -16.78
C ILE A 97 -6.86 11.93 -15.85
N TYR A 98 -6.19 12.20 -14.76
CA TYR A 98 -5.90 11.20 -13.74
C TYR A 98 -7.05 11.10 -12.74
N SER A 99 -7.46 9.89 -12.39
CA SER A 99 -8.50 9.62 -11.41
C SER A 99 -8.16 8.36 -10.63
N THR A 100 -8.69 8.22 -9.41
CA THR A 100 -8.30 7.18 -8.48
C THR A 100 -9.46 6.28 -8.05
N PHE A 101 -9.13 5.07 -7.59
CA PHE A 101 -10.05 4.10 -6.98
C PHE A 101 -9.41 3.47 -5.73
N ASP A 102 -10.27 2.99 -4.85
CA ASP A 102 -9.92 2.38 -3.57
C ASP A 102 -9.84 0.82 -3.61
N THR A 103 -10.57 0.18 -4.54
CA THR A 103 -10.59 -1.28 -4.67
C THR A 103 -10.74 -1.72 -6.12
N ASN A 104 -10.19 -2.90 -6.46
CA ASN A 104 -10.37 -3.52 -7.79
C ASN A 104 -11.85 -3.70 -8.14
N GLU A 105 -12.69 -3.98 -7.16
CA GLU A 105 -14.13 -4.16 -7.33
C GLU A 105 -14.82 -2.84 -7.72
N THR A 106 -14.44 -1.73 -7.09
CA THR A 106 -14.91 -0.38 -7.43
C THR A 106 -14.49 0.00 -8.85
N MET A 107 -13.23 -0.24 -9.21
CA MET A 107 -12.70 0.01 -10.55
C MET A 107 -13.49 -0.78 -11.62
N LEU A 108 -13.67 -2.10 -11.42
CA LEU A 108 -14.41 -2.95 -12.34
C LEU A 108 -15.88 -2.51 -12.47
N ALA A 109 -16.52 -2.13 -11.36
CA ALA A 109 -17.89 -1.64 -11.39
C ALA A 109 -18.04 -0.37 -12.22
N GLN A 110 -17.08 0.55 -12.20
CA GLN A 110 -17.10 1.75 -13.04
C GLN A 110 -16.99 1.41 -14.54
N ILE A 111 -16.14 0.44 -14.89
CA ILE A 111 -16.01 -0.05 -16.27
C ILE A 111 -17.33 -0.73 -16.71
N ASP A 112 -17.92 -1.57 -15.87
CA ASP A 112 -19.19 -2.26 -16.15
C ASP A 112 -20.36 -1.28 -16.30
N LEU A 113 -20.33 -0.13 -15.60
CA LEU A 113 -21.28 0.97 -15.76
C LEU A 113 -21.07 1.79 -17.05
N GLY A 114 -20.04 1.45 -17.85
CA GLY A 114 -19.76 2.07 -19.14
C GLY A 114 -18.86 3.31 -19.06
N LYS A 115 -18.16 3.55 -17.95
CA LYS A 115 -17.09 4.55 -17.96
C LYS A 115 -15.94 4.06 -18.83
N SER A 116 -15.39 4.97 -19.61
CA SER A 116 -14.28 4.69 -20.52
C SER A 116 -13.00 5.27 -19.95
N PHE A 117 -12.00 4.41 -19.84
CA PHE A 117 -10.63 4.76 -19.48
C PHE A 117 -9.70 4.30 -20.60
N ASP A 118 -8.55 4.97 -20.74
CA ASP A 118 -7.51 4.58 -21.68
C ASP A 118 -6.49 3.64 -21.02
N LEU A 119 -6.20 3.88 -19.75
CA LEU A 119 -5.38 3.04 -18.88
C LEU A 119 -6.06 2.82 -17.54
N VAL A 120 -5.93 1.61 -17.01
CA VAL A 120 -6.25 1.26 -15.63
C VAL A 120 -5.12 0.42 -15.03
N CYS A 121 -4.89 0.52 -13.72
CA CYS A 121 -3.81 -0.17 -13.02
C CYS A 121 -4.35 -1.13 -11.94
N PRO A 122 -4.98 -2.26 -12.31
CA PRO A 122 -5.45 -3.25 -11.35
C PRO A 122 -4.36 -4.20 -10.86
N SER A 123 -4.66 -4.93 -9.79
CA SER A 123 -3.83 -6.03 -9.30
C SER A 123 -3.89 -7.27 -10.20
N ASP A 124 -2.90 -8.11 -10.06
CA ASP A 124 -2.64 -9.32 -10.86
C ASP A 124 -3.86 -10.22 -11.08
N TYR A 125 -4.62 -10.57 -10.05
CA TYR A 125 -5.82 -11.41 -10.16
C TYR A 125 -6.96 -10.73 -10.95
N THR A 126 -7.01 -9.41 -10.90
CA THR A 126 -7.98 -8.63 -11.67
C THR A 126 -7.55 -8.50 -13.13
N ILE A 127 -6.25 -8.36 -13.40
CA ILE A 127 -5.69 -8.44 -14.76
C ILE A 127 -6.07 -9.78 -15.39
N GLN A 128 -5.86 -10.90 -14.69
CA GLN A 128 -6.26 -12.24 -15.13
C GLN A 128 -7.74 -12.31 -15.49
N LYS A 129 -8.60 -11.79 -14.62
CA LYS A 129 -10.05 -11.72 -14.84
C LYS A 129 -10.43 -10.87 -16.06
N MET A 130 -9.78 -9.70 -16.23
CA MET A 130 -10.05 -8.82 -17.38
C MET A 130 -9.63 -9.47 -18.72
N ILE A 131 -8.48 -10.16 -18.74
CA ILE A 131 -8.04 -10.96 -19.90
C ILE A 131 -9.03 -12.10 -20.15
N ALA A 132 -9.39 -12.85 -19.10
CA ALA A 132 -10.32 -13.97 -19.21
C ALA A 132 -11.69 -13.55 -19.74
N LYS A 133 -12.15 -12.34 -19.46
CA LYS A 133 -13.41 -11.77 -19.94
C LYS A 133 -13.29 -10.97 -21.24
N ASP A 134 -12.10 -10.96 -21.87
CA ASP A 134 -11.86 -10.23 -23.11
C ASP A 134 -12.17 -8.72 -22.97
N MET A 135 -11.75 -8.11 -21.85
CA MET A 135 -12.02 -6.71 -21.52
C MET A 135 -10.88 -5.76 -21.91
N VAL A 136 -9.71 -6.29 -22.26
CA VAL A 136 -8.48 -5.53 -22.54
C VAL A 136 -7.93 -5.79 -23.93
N VAL A 137 -7.08 -4.89 -24.40
CA VAL A 137 -6.33 -5.02 -25.67
C VAL A 137 -4.84 -5.19 -25.38
N PRO A 138 -4.09 -5.92 -26.24
CA PRO A 138 -2.67 -6.13 -26.03
C PRO A 138 -1.85 -4.86 -26.25
N PHE A 139 -0.73 -4.75 -25.54
CA PHE A 139 0.32 -3.77 -25.78
C PHE A 139 1.10 -4.10 -27.05
N ASP A 140 1.62 -3.06 -27.70
CA ASP A 140 2.67 -3.20 -28.71
C ASP A 140 4.02 -3.03 -28.03
N GLU A 141 4.82 -4.11 -28.00
CA GLU A 141 6.16 -4.11 -27.39
C GLU A 141 7.08 -3.03 -27.97
N ALA A 142 6.89 -2.65 -29.23
CA ALA A 142 7.67 -1.61 -29.87
C ALA A 142 7.44 -0.21 -29.27
N ASN A 143 6.33 -0.01 -28.58
CA ASN A 143 5.97 1.26 -27.93
C ASN A 143 6.31 1.30 -26.43
N THR A 144 6.81 0.19 -25.87
CA THR A 144 7.25 0.10 -24.46
C THR A 144 8.69 -0.42 -24.35
N PRO A 145 9.68 0.20 -25.03
CA PRO A 145 11.06 -0.28 -25.03
C PRO A 145 11.74 -0.18 -23.67
N ASN A 146 11.44 0.86 -22.86
CA ASN A 146 12.00 1.00 -21.52
C ASN A 146 11.49 -0.10 -20.60
N TYR A 147 10.17 -0.36 -20.61
CA TYR A 147 9.62 -1.49 -19.86
C TYR A 147 10.32 -2.80 -20.22
N ASN A 148 10.41 -3.12 -21.53
CA ASN A 148 11.01 -4.38 -21.99
C ASN A 148 12.49 -4.52 -21.57
N LYS A 149 13.20 -3.39 -21.44
CA LYS A 149 14.62 -3.36 -21.11
C LYS A 149 14.88 -3.46 -19.60
N TYR A 150 14.08 -2.75 -18.81
CA TYR A 150 14.35 -2.53 -17.40
C TYR A 150 13.42 -3.27 -16.45
N VAL A 151 12.40 -3.98 -16.94
CA VAL A 151 11.58 -4.82 -16.07
C VAL A 151 12.44 -5.88 -15.37
N SER A 152 12.32 -5.99 -14.06
CA SER A 152 13.06 -6.94 -13.25
C SER A 152 12.89 -8.38 -13.79
N PRO A 153 13.99 -9.11 -14.04
CA PRO A 153 13.92 -10.51 -14.44
C PRO A 153 13.13 -11.38 -13.45
N PHE A 154 13.28 -11.13 -12.16
CA PHE A 154 12.52 -11.82 -11.12
C PHE A 154 11.02 -11.60 -11.25
N VAL A 155 10.60 -10.34 -11.38
CA VAL A 155 9.17 -10.00 -11.46
C VAL A 155 8.56 -10.53 -12.75
N ILE A 156 9.24 -10.34 -13.89
CA ILE A 156 8.71 -10.81 -15.18
C ILE A 156 8.60 -12.34 -15.24
N ASP A 157 9.49 -13.08 -14.57
CA ASP A 157 9.40 -14.53 -14.50
C ASP A 157 8.19 -14.98 -13.67
N LYS A 158 7.89 -14.30 -12.56
CA LYS A 158 6.65 -14.53 -11.80
C LYS A 158 5.39 -14.22 -12.62
N ILE A 159 5.39 -13.13 -13.39
CA ILE A 159 4.28 -12.77 -14.30
C ILE A 159 4.08 -13.84 -15.38
N LYS A 160 5.16 -14.39 -15.94
CA LYS A 160 5.09 -15.44 -16.98
C LYS A 160 4.52 -16.76 -16.47
N GLU A 161 4.64 -17.06 -15.17
CA GLU A 161 4.09 -18.27 -14.57
C GLU A 161 2.56 -18.25 -14.48
N ILE A 162 1.95 -17.06 -14.50
CA ILE A 162 0.50 -16.91 -14.38
C ILE A 162 -0.20 -17.51 -15.59
N GLU A 163 -1.16 -18.38 -15.29
CA GLU A 163 -1.98 -19.05 -16.29
C GLU A 163 -3.38 -18.43 -16.35
N VAL A 164 -3.80 -18.00 -17.54
CA VAL A 164 -5.16 -17.54 -17.80
C VAL A 164 -5.77 -18.40 -18.91
N LYS A 165 -6.88 -19.09 -18.61
CA LYS A 165 -7.57 -20.01 -19.53
C LYS A 165 -6.68 -21.11 -20.12
N GLY A 166 -5.72 -21.60 -19.35
CA GLY A 166 -4.78 -22.64 -19.78
C GLY A 166 -3.58 -22.13 -20.59
N GLU A 167 -3.42 -20.82 -20.72
CA GLU A 167 -2.29 -20.20 -21.42
C GLU A 167 -1.37 -19.50 -20.41
N LYS A 168 -0.10 -19.90 -20.36
CA LYS A 168 0.96 -19.22 -19.61
C LYS A 168 1.52 -18.04 -20.40
N ASN A 169 2.16 -17.10 -19.69
CA ASN A 169 2.78 -15.89 -20.30
C ASN A 169 1.81 -14.99 -21.08
N ILE A 170 0.50 -15.17 -20.91
CA ILE A 170 -0.48 -14.34 -21.61
C ILE A 170 -0.61 -12.95 -20.95
N VAL A 171 -0.42 -12.87 -19.62
CA VAL A 171 -0.53 -11.62 -18.87
C VAL A 171 0.41 -10.57 -19.44
N ASN A 172 1.66 -10.93 -19.73
CA ASN A 172 2.67 -10.02 -20.28
C ASN A 172 2.32 -9.42 -21.65
N GLN A 173 1.39 -10.03 -22.40
CA GLN A 173 0.90 -9.46 -23.67
C GLN A 173 -0.09 -8.32 -23.44
N TYR A 174 -0.87 -8.36 -22.35
CA TYR A 174 -1.99 -7.45 -22.07
C TYR A 174 -1.70 -6.46 -20.95
N ALA A 175 -0.68 -6.69 -20.16
CA ALA A 175 -0.31 -5.84 -19.04
C ALA A 175 1.17 -5.44 -19.09
N ARG A 176 1.48 -4.31 -18.45
CA ARG A 176 2.83 -3.89 -18.07
C ARG A 176 2.83 -3.69 -16.56
N GLY A 177 3.69 -4.41 -15.85
CA GLY A 177 3.82 -4.26 -14.41
C GLY A 177 4.14 -2.82 -14.03
N TYR A 178 3.75 -2.43 -12.84
CA TYR A 178 3.96 -1.09 -12.29
C TYR A 178 4.70 -1.18 -10.95
N MET A 179 4.03 -1.68 -9.92
CA MET A 179 4.63 -1.93 -8.60
C MET A 179 4.46 -3.40 -8.22
N TRP A 180 5.31 -3.86 -7.31
CA TRP A 180 5.20 -5.19 -6.72
C TRP A 180 5.50 -5.13 -5.23
N GLY A 181 5.11 -6.16 -4.51
CA GLY A 181 5.40 -6.28 -3.10
C GLY A 181 4.84 -7.56 -2.50
N THR A 182 4.85 -7.60 -1.18
CA THR A 182 4.36 -8.72 -0.40
C THR A 182 3.21 -8.32 0.51
N LEU A 183 2.42 -9.29 0.93
CA LEU A 183 1.49 -9.17 2.05
C LEU A 183 2.20 -9.71 3.29
N GLY A 184 2.20 -8.94 4.37
CA GLY A 184 2.87 -9.32 5.60
C GLY A 184 2.27 -8.64 6.83
N ILE A 185 3.04 -8.61 7.89
CA ILE A 185 2.65 -8.08 9.19
C ILE A 185 3.52 -6.88 9.53
N LEU A 186 2.93 -5.68 9.48
CA LEU A 186 3.54 -4.45 10.01
C LEU A 186 3.26 -4.37 11.50
N TYR A 187 4.29 -4.13 12.32
CA TYR A 187 4.11 -4.08 13.76
C TYR A 187 5.01 -3.08 14.46
N ASN A 188 4.56 -2.61 15.61
CA ASN A 188 5.24 -1.69 16.50
C ASN A 188 5.59 -2.39 17.81
N ASN A 189 6.84 -2.82 17.98
CA ASN A 189 7.29 -3.50 19.19
C ASN A 189 7.57 -2.55 20.36
N THR A 190 7.51 -1.23 20.13
CA THR A 190 7.57 -0.19 21.19
C THR A 190 6.20 0.32 21.63
N PHE A 191 5.10 -0.27 21.14
CA PHE A 191 3.75 0.21 21.42
C PHE A 191 3.44 0.24 22.92
N GLY A 192 3.00 1.40 23.41
CA GLY A 192 2.87 1.68 24.86
C GLY A 192 1.94 0.76 25.66
N MET A 193 1.10 -0.06 25.00
CA MET A 193 0.23 -1.04 25.68
C MET A 193 0.87 -2.42 25.89
N LEU A 194 1.97 -2.75 25.20
CA LEU A 194 2.62 -4.06 25.30
C LEU A 194 3.06 -4.42 26.72
N PRO A 195 3.69 -3.49 27.51
CA PRO A 195 4.07 -3.80 28.89
C PRO A 195 2.88 -4.13 29.79
N PHE A 196 1.71 -3.53 29.56
CA PHE A 196 0.50 -3.83 30.33
C PHE A 196 -0.04 -5.22 30.03
N LYS A 197 0.20 -5.72 28.81
CA LYS A 197 -0.11 -7.09 28.40
C LYS A 197 1.01 -8.09 28.72
N ARG A 198 2.15 -7.61 29.22
CA ARG A 198 3.36 -8.40 29.53
C ARG A 198 3.98 -9.05 28.30
N ILE A 199 3.92 -8.38 27.17
CA ILE A 199 4.56 -8.78 25.93
C ILE A 199 5.87 -7.99 25.84
N SER A 200 7.00 -8.69 25.68
CA SER A 200 8.30 -8.07 25.44
C SER A 200 8.47 -7.75 23.96
N GLN A 201 9.42 -6.87 23.64
CA GLN A 201 9.80 -6.57 22.25
C GLN A 201 10.28 -7.83 21.52
N GLN A 202 11.18 -8.60 22.16
CA GLN A 202 11.70 -9.84 21.63
C GLN A 202 10.59 -10.86 21.34
N GLU A 203 9.66 -11.09 22.31
CA GLU A 203 8.54 -12.00 22.10
C GLU A 203 7.68 -11.57 20.91
N MET A 204 7.48 -10.26 20.72
CA MET A 204 6.72 -9.76 19.59
C MET A 204 7.45 -9.98 18.26
N ASP A 205 8.75 -9.73 18.21
CA ASP A 205 9.57 -9.96 17.00
C ASP A 205 9.56 -11.46 16.59
N GLU A 206 9.69 -12.37 17.58
CA GLU A 206 9.61 -13.82 17.32
C GLU A 206 8.22 -14.24 16.81
N ASP A 207 7.15 -13.72 17.41
CA ASP A 207 5.78 -14.08 17.06
C ASP A 207 5.36 -13.62 15.67
N MET A 208 5.80 -12.40 15.24
CA MET A 208 5.37 -11.84 13.95
C MET A 208 5.93 -12.61 12.75
N ASN A 209 6.89 -13.51 12.94
CA ASN A 209 7.35 -14.45 11.90
C ASN A 209 6.33 -15.55 11.57
N SER A 210 5.16 -15.54 12.21
CA SER A 210 4.09 -16.51 11.99
C SER A 210 2.73 -15.84 11.80
N TRP A 211 1.97 -16.26 10.78
CA TRP A 211 0.58 -15.84 10.59
C TRP A 211 -0.31 -16.16 11.80
N LEU A 212 0.03 -17.20 12.59
CA LEU A 212 -0.75 -17.62 13.75
C LEU A 212 -0.82 -16.54 14.84
N SER A 213 0.15 -15.65 14.89
CA SER A 213 0.21 -14.53 15.86
C SER A 213 -1.01 -13.61 15.77
N LEU A 214 -1.59 -13.43 14.57
CA LEU A 214 -2.78 -12.60 14.39
C LEU A 214 -4.01 -13.16 15.12
N TRP A 215 -4.04 -14.48 15.38
CA TRP A 215 -5.11 -15.18 16.11
C TRP A 215 -4.81 -15.36 17.60
N ASP A 216 -3.61 -14.99 18.05
CA ASP A 216 -3.25 -15.12 19.48
C ASP A 216 -4.02 -14.09 20.33
N GLU A 217 -4.74 -14.57 21.33
CA GLU A 217 -5.54 -13.75 22.25
C GLU A 217 -4.70 -12.69 23.02
N LYS A 218 -3.36 -12.89 23.15
CA LYS A 218 -2.50 -11.90 23.79
C LYS A 218 -2.47 -10.58 23.01
N TYR A 219 -2.66 -10.61 21.68
CA TYR A 219 -2.73 -9.45 20.81
C TYR A 219 -4.16 -8.90 20.62
N GLN A 220 -5.15 -9.42 21.35
CA GLN A 220 -6.54 -8.97 21.23
C GLN A 220 -6.67 -7.45 21.40
N ASN A 221 -7.38 -6.83 20.45
CA ASN A 221 -7.57 -5.38 20.30
C ASN A 221 -6.27 -4.57 20.05
N LEU A 222 -5.18 -5.23 19.66
CA LEU A 222 -3.93 -4.58 19.27
C LEU A 222 -3.68 -4.67 17.77
N LEU A 223 -4.54 -5.35 16.99
CA LEU A 223 -4.34 -5.55 15.58
C LEU A 223 -5.45 -4.92 14.73
N ALA A 224 -5.10 -4.32 13.60
CA ALA A 224 -5.99 -3.94 12.53
C ALA A 224 -5.88 -4.91 11.35
N ILE A 225 -7.00 -5.16 10.67
CA ILE A 225 -7.09 -6.06 9.53
C ILE A 225 -7.40 -5.23 8.29
N LYS A 226 -6.76 -5.55 7.17
CA LYS A 226 -7.05 -4.93 5.88
C LYS A 226 -8.51 -5.18 5.47
N ASP A 227 -9.28 -4.11 5.18
CA ASP A 227 -10.63 -4.24 4.58
C ASP A 227 -10.54 -4.57 3.09
N SER A 228 -9.67 -5.49 2.76
CA SER A 228 -9.52 -6.11 1.46
C SER A 228 -9.93 -7.57 1.55
N MET A 229 -10.93 -7.95 0.79
CA MET A 229 -11.46 -9.30 0.77
C MET A 229 -10.38 -10.34 0.42
N ARG A 230 -9.54 -10.02 -0.57
CA ARG A 230 -8.53 -10.94 -1.11
C ARG A 230 -7.36 -11.10 -0.16
N ASP A 231 -6.84 -10.01 0.39
CA ASP A 231 -5.69 -10.05 1.29
C ASP A 231 -6.05 -10.70 2.63
N THR A 232 -7.24 -10.39 3.16
CA THR A 232 -7.71 -11.03 4.38
C THR A 232 -8.04 -12.51 4.17
N TYR A 233 -8.56 -12.90 2.99
CA TYR A 233 -8.72 -14.31 2.62
C TYR A 233 -7.37 -15.02 2.55
N ALA A 234 -6.34 -14.39 2.00
CA ALA A 234 -4.98 -14.91 1.95
C ALA A 234 -4.43 -15.21 3.36
N ALA A 235 -4.51 -14.25 4.29
CA ALA A 235 -4.14 -14.48 5.69
C ALA A 235 -4.93 -15.64 6.31
N GLY A 236 -6.22 -15.74 6.01
CA GLY A 236 -7.07 -16.85 6.44
C GLY A 236 -6.63 -18.20 5.89
N ILE A 237 -6.20 -18.29 4.64
CA ILE A 237 -5.64 -19.52 4.05
C ILE A 237 -4.39 -19.96 4.80
N PHE A 238 -3.44 -19.03 5.06
CA PHE A 238 -2.21 -19.34 5.79
C PHE A 238 -2.48 -19.85 7.21
N MET A 239 -3.50 -19.33 7.88
CA MET A 239 -3.95 -19.84 9.19
C MET A 239 -4.57 -21.22 9.06
N THR A 240 -5.58 -21.38 8.18
CA THR A 240 -6.40 -22.59 8.05
C THR A 240 -5.58 -23.81 7.67
N TYR A 241 -4.58 -23.62 6.79
CA TYR A 241 -3.76 -24.69 6.23
C TYR A 241 -2.31 -24.69 6.73
N ASN A 242 -2.05 -24.04 7.86
CA ASN A 242 -0.73 -24.06 8.48
C ASN A 242 -0.27 -25.48 8.85
N ASN A 243 -1.18 -26.30 9.40
CA ASN A 243 -0.92 -27.69 9.76
C ASN A 243 -1.42 -28.66 8.68
N ASP A 244 -0.96 -29.93 8.74
CA ASP A 244 -1.45 -30.98 7.86
C ASP A 244 -2.98 -31.09 7.92
N PHE A 245 -3.60 -31.29 6.76
CA PHE A 245 -5.05 -31.31 6.63
C PHE A 245 -5.55 -32.46 5.77
N THR A 246 -6.80 -32.86 5.97
CA THR A 246 -7.43 -33.94 5.22
C THR A 246 -8.63 -33.39 4.44
N THR A 247 -8.61 -33.59 3.13
CA THR A 247 -9.69 -33.18 2.23
C THR A 247 -10.89 -34.14 2.30
N GLY A 248 -12.05 -33.71 1.81
CA GLY A 248 -13.31 -34.48 1.87
C GLY A 248 -13.27 -35.86 1.20
N ASP A 249 -12.31 -36.15 0.34
CA ASP A 249 -12.04 -37.46 -0.26
C ASP A 249 -11.20 -38.38 0.66
N GLY A 250 -10.77 -37.90 1.83
CA GLY A 250 -10.02 -38.65 2.82
C GLY A 250 -8.50 -38.68 2.58
N VAL A 251 -7.98 -37.83 1.67
CA VAL A 251 -6.53 -37.67 1.42
C VAL A 251 -5.96 -36.67 2.41
N THR A 252 -4.85 -37.03 3.07
CA THR A 252 -4.09 -36.12 3.94
C THR A 252 -2.98 -35.45 3.13
N HIS A 253 -2.92 -34.13 3.25
CA HIS A 253 -1.93 -33.26 2.61
C HIS A 253 -1.03 -32.63 3.66
N ASP A 254 0.22 -32.37 3.26
CA ASP A 254 1.13 -31.56 4.07
C ASP A 254 0.58 -30.15 4.19
N GLY A 255 0.58 -29.60 5.39
CA GLY A 255 0.33 -28.19 5.64
C GLY A 255 1.58 -27.34 5.40
N LEU A 256 1.40 -26.03 5.45
CA LEU A 256 2.46 -25.07 5.12
C LEU A 256 3.69 -25.23 6.03
N GLN A 257 3.50 -25.48 7.33
CA GLN A 257 4.59 -25.72 8.27
C GLN A 257 5.39 -27.00 7.92
N THR A 258 4.69 -28.07 7.54
CA THR A 258 5.34 -29.33 7.11
C THR A 258 6.10 -29.14 5.80
N LEU A 259 5.52 -28.38 4.84
CA LEU A 259 6.18 -28.07 3.57
C LEU A 259 7.44 -27.24 3.80
N LYS A 260 7.39 -26.20 4.65
CA LYS A 260 8.55 -25.39 5.00
C LYS A 260 9.66 -26.22 5.64
N THR A 261 9.30 -27.11 6.58
CA THR A 261 10.26 -28.03 7.20
C THR A 261 10.92 -28.94 6.17
N LYS A 262 10.15 -29.54 5.25
CA LYS A 262 10.69 -30.39 4.18
C LYS A 262 11.62 -29.62 3.23
N TYR A 263 11.31 -28.36 2.94
CA TYR A 263 12.15 -27.49 2.13
C TYR A 263 13.48 -27.20 2.85
N ASN A 264 13.42 -26.76 4.10
CA ASN A 264 14.62 -26.47 4.91
C ASN A 264 15.51 -27.69 5.10
N ASP A 265 14.91 -28.89 5.25
CA ASP A 265 15.64 -30.16 5.36
C ASP A 265 16.17 -30.69 4.01
N GLY A 266 15.92 -29.98 2.89
CA GLY A 266 16.30 -30.40 1.54
C GLY A 266 15.58 -31.64 1.03
N VAL A 267 14.42 -31.99 1.61
CA VAL A 267 13.57 -33.12 1.18
C VAL A 267 12.80 -32.78 -0.09
N ILE A 268 12.44 -31.52 -0.25
CA ILE A 268 11.84 -30.95 -1.48
C ILE A 268 12.67 -29.75 -1.92
N ASP A 269 12.74 -29.51 -3.22
CA ASP A 269 13.39 -28.33 -3.78
C ASP A 269 12.48 -27.07 -3.75
N ALA A 270 13.06 -25.91 -4.09
CA ALA A 270 12.38 -24.64 -4.10
C ALA A 270 11.16 -24.62 -5.04
N ASP A 271 11.26 -25.22 -6.22
CA ASP A 271 10.18 -25.26 -7.19
C ASP A 271 9.00 -26.11 -6.70
N THR A 272 9.29 -27.26 -6.07
CA THR A 272 8.27 -28.11 -5.45
C THR A 272 7.59 -27.39 -4.28
N TYR A 273 8.40 -26.73 -3.44
CA TYR A 273 7.87 -25.93 -2.32
C TYR A 273 6.96 -24.81 -2.81
N ASN A 274 7.40 -24.01 -3.77
CA ASN A 274 6.60 -22.92 -4.35
C ASN A 274 5.30 -23.44 -4.98
N THR A 275 5.36 -24.56 -5.72
CA THR A 275 4.19 -25.18 -6.34
C THR A 275 3.13 -25.56 -5.30
N GLU A 276 3.53 -26.19 -4.19
CA GLU A 276 2.61 -26.63 -3.15
C GLU A 276 2.05 -25.44 -2.34
N VAL A 277 2.89 -24.45 -1.99
CA VAL A 277 2.44 -23.22 -1.34
C VAL A 277 1.43 -22.49 -2.23
N THR A 278 1.74 -22.30 -3.52
CA THR A 278 0.85 -21.65 -4.49
C THR A 278 -0.46 -22.40 -4.64
N ARG A 279 -0.44 -23.74 -4.65
CA ARG A 279 -1.65 -24.58 -4.70
C ARG A 279 -2.53 -24.35 -3.48
N ILE A 280 -1.95 -24.39 -2.27
CA ILE A 280 -2.70 -24.16 -1.02
C ILE A 280 -3.23 -22.74 -0.99
N PHE A 281 -2.39 -21.74 -1.29
CA PHE A 281 -2.74 -20.33 -1.27
C PHE A 281 -3.95 -20.00 -2.17
N ASN A 282 -4.10 -20.68 -3.30
CA ASN A 282 -5.18 -20.46 -4.25
C ASN A 282 -6.37 -21.42 -4.08
N MET A 283 -6.45 -22.16 -2.99
CA MET A 283 -7.63 -22.99 -2.70
C MET A 283 -8.87 -22.12 -2.46
N CYS A 284 -9.96 -22.45 -3.16
CA CYS A 284 -11.21 -21.66 -3.13
C CYS A 284 -12.46 -22.51 -3.34
N ASP A 285 -12.39 -23.83 -3.08
CA ASP A 285 -13.58 -24.69 -3.07
C ASP A 285 -14.48 -24.38 -1.86
N ASP A 286 -15.69 -24.94 -1.86
CA ASP A 286 -16.67 -24.64 -0.82
C ASP A 286 -16.24 -25.07 0.59
N GLU A 287 -15.45 -26.14 0.72
CA GLU A 287 -14.92 -26.61 2.00
C GLU A 287 -13.89 -25.62 2.53
N THR A 288 -12.97 -25.20 1.66
CA THR A 288 -11.94 -24.19 1.96
C THR A 288 -12.57 -22.85 2.36
N ILE A 289 -13.52 -22.33 1.57
CA ILE A 289 -14.18 -21.05 1.86
C ILE A 289 -14.86 -21.08 3.24
N ASN A 290 -15.55 -22.19 3.58
CA ASN A 290 -16.20 -22.32 4.88
C ASN A 290 -15.20 -22.44 6.05
N ALA A 291 -14.07 -23.12 5.85
CA ALA A 291 -13.03 -23.24 6.87
C ALA A 291 -12.38 -21.88 7.13
N VAL A 292 -11.99 -21.17 6.07
CA VAL A 292 -11.42 -19.83 6.14
C VAL A 292 -12.42 -18.82 6.76
N GLU A 293 -13.71 -18.88 6.41
CA GLU A 293 -14.74 -18.04 7.03
C GLU A 293 -14.77 -18.18 8.54
N LYS A 294 -14.66 -19.41 9.03
CA LYS A 294 -14.67 -19.69 10.46
C LYS A 294 -13.45 -19.05 11.16
N ASP A 295 -12.26 -19.23 10.58
CA ASP A 295 -11.03 -18.72 11.16
C ASP A 295 -10.98 -17.18 11.08
N LEU A 296 -11.43 -16.57 9.98
CA LEU A 296 -11.53 -15.13 9.84
C LEU A 296 -12.56 -14.50 10.81
N LYS A 297 -13.63 -15.18 11.17
CA LYS A 297 -14.54 -14.72 12.22
C LYS A 297 -13.86 -14.67 13.59
N THR A 298 -12.98 -15.64 13.87
CA THR A 298 -12.17 -15.63 15.10
C THR A 298 -11.13 -14.49 15.06
N LEU A 299 -10.46 -14.31 13.93
CA LEU A 299 -9.53 -13.19 13.73
C LEU A 299 -10.21 -11.84 14.00
N ARG A 300 -11.42 -11.67 13.47
CA ARG A 300 -12.19 -10.46 13.66
C ARG A 300 -12.54 -10.20 15.14
N GLU A 301 -12.81 -11.24 15.93
CA GLU A 301 -13.04 -11.09 17.39
C GLU A 301 -11.77 -10.65 18.11
N ASN A 302 -10.59 -10.94 17.55
CA ASN A 302 -9.29 -10.53 18.05
C ASN A 302 -8.92 -9.11 17.59
N ALA A 303 -9.42 -8.64 16.46
CA ALA A 303 -9.06 -7.39 15.84
C ALA A 303 -9.62 -6.15 16.55
N PHE A 304 -8.86 -5.06 16.52
CA PHE A 304 -9.32 -3.72 16.85
C PHE A 304 -10.38 -3.23 15.84
N GLY A 305 -10.14 -3.47 14.56
CA GLY A 305 -11.03 -3.07 13.48
C GLY A 305 -10.51 -3.43 12.09
N PHE A 306 -11.28 -3.00 11.09
CA PHE A 306 -10.89 -3.05 9.68
C PHE A 306 -10.44 -1.67 9.21
N GLU A 307 -9.46 -1.64 8.31
CA GLU A 307 -8.95 -0.42 7.70
C GLU A 307 -8.48 -0.72 6.25
N VAL A 308 -8.32 0.30 5.43
CA VAL A 308 -7.70 0.20 4.10
C VAL A 308 -6.40 1.00 4.10
N ASP A 309 -6.47 2.33 3.95
CA ASP A 309 -5.30 3.19 3.85
C ASP A 309 -4.97 3.92 5.16
N SER A 310 -5.96 4.08 6.05
CA SER A 310 -5.73 4.71 7.37
C SER A 310 -4.79 3.92 8.27
N GLY A 311 -4.58 2.62 8.01
CA GLY A 311 -3.73 1.75 8.80
C GLY A 311 -2.28 2.20 8.81
N LYS A 312 -1.72 2.55 7.66
CA LYS A 312 -0.34 3.03 7.54
C LYS A 312 -0.11 4.31 8.37
N VAL A 313 -1.05 5.26 8.30
CA VAL A 313 -1.00 6.52 9.06
C VAL A 313 -1.13 6.27 10.58
N ASP A 314 -2.08 5.42 10.98
CA ASP A 314 -2.27 5.07 12.39
C ASP A 314 -1.06 4.32 12.99
N MET A 315 -0.37 3.50 12.19
CA MET A 315 0.86 2.81 12.59
C MET A 315 2.02 3.80 12.73
N ALA A 316 2.23 4.70 11.76
CA ALA A 316 3.28 5.71 11.80
C ALA A 316 3.16 6.60 13.06
N GLN A 317 1.95 6.97 13.47
CA GLN A 317 1.70 7.75 14.68
C GLN A 317 1.82 6.93 15.98
N GLY A 318 1.91 5.60 15.92
CA GLY A 318 2.17 4.70 17.04
C GLY A 318 1.15 4.70 18.18
N ASN A 319 -0.10 5.14 17.97
CA ASN A 319 -1.01 5.45 19.06
C ASN A 319 -2.33 4.65 19.11
N LYS A 320 -2.63 3.82 18.12
CA LYS A 320 -3.95 3.20 17.97
C LYS A 320 -3.94 1.69 18.14
N PHE A 321 -3.06 1.01 17.44
CA PHE A 321 -2.86 -0.44 17.51
C PHE A 321 -1.38 -0.76 17.20
N ALA A 322 -0.97 -1.97 17.53
CA ALA A 322 0.44 -2.39 17.44
C ALA A 322 0.73 -3.26 16.23
N ILE A 323 -0.30 -3.80 15.56
CA ILE A 323 -0.16 -4.77 14.47
C ILE A 323 -1.12 -4.41 13.36
N ASN A 324 -0.64 -4.49 12.11
CA ASN A 324 -1.43 -4.27 10.92
C ASN A 324 -1.11 -5.36 9.88
N LEU A 325 -2.14 -6.01 9.36
CA LEU A 325 -2.01 -6.79 8.12
C LEU A 325 -1.81 -5.77 6.99
N ALA A 326 -0.62 -5.72 6.40
CA ALA A 326 -0.22 -4.63 5.52
C ALA A 326 0.45 -5.11 4.23
N TRP A 327 0.37 -4.29 3.19
CA TRP A 327 1.23 -4.40 2.02
C TRP A 327 2.61 -3.81 2.32
N SER A 328 3.64 -4.37 1.70
CA SER A 328 5.02 -3.96 1.96
C SER A 328 5.29 -2.48 1.64
N GLY A 329 4.67 -1.93 0.60
CA GLY A 329 4.80 -0.51 0.28
C GLY A 329 4.18 0.41 1.34
N ASP A 330 2.96 0.09 1.84
CA ASP A 330 2.36 0.79 2.97
C ASP A 330 3.26 0.72 4.22
N ALA A 331 3.91 -0.43 4.43
CA ALA A 331 4.81 -0.63 5.56
C ALA A 331 6.07 0.22 5.44
N ALA A 332 6.71 0.24 4.26
CA ALA A 332 7.89 1.08 4.01
C ALA A 332 7.57 2.57 4.20
N TRP A 333 6.47 3.04 3.62
CA TRP A 333 6.00 4.41 3.80
C TRP A 333 5.71 4.74 5.27
N ALA A 334 5.05 3.83 6.00
CA ALA A 334 4.75 4.06 7.41
C ALA A 334 6.01 4.12 8.30
N MET A 335 7.06 3.36 7.95
CA MET A 335 8.36 3.42 8.64
C MET A 335 9.03 4.78 8.42
N ASP A 336 9.06 5.29 7.18
CA ASP A 336 9.60 6.60 6.86
C ASP A 336 8.89 7.71 7.64
N MET A 337 7.55 7.69 7.64
CA MET A 337 6.74 8.66 8.37
C MET A 337 6.90 8.55 9.90
N ALA A 338 7.12 7.34 10.42
CA ALA A 338 7.37 7.15 11.86
C ALA A 338 8.73 7.71 12.25
N ASP A 339 9.76 7.51 11.42
CA ASP A 339 11.09 8.03 11.66
C ASP A 339 11.08 9.58 11.59
N GLU A 340 10.41 10.17 10.59
CA GLU A 340 10.23 11.64 10.51
C GLU A 340 9.49 12.18 11.75
N TYR A 341 8.44 11.51 12.20
CA TYR A 341 7.69 11.90 13.39
C TYR A 341 8.51 11.74 14.69
N ASN A 342 9.39 10.74 14.77
CA ASN A 342 10.32 10.58 15.88
C ASN A 342 11.35 11.71 15.90
N ASP A 343 11.90 12.10 14.74
CA ASP A 343 12.90 13.17 14.61
C ASP A 343 12.33 14.55 15.01
N GLU A 344 11.05 14.83 14.70
CA GLU A 344 10.37 16.05 15.12
C GLU A 344 10.30 16.22 16.66
N HIS A 345 10.38 15.10 17.40
CA HIS A 345 10.30 15.08 18.87
C HIS A 345 11.65 14.79 19.54
N TYR A 346 12.74 14.72 18.77
CA TYR A 346 14.09 14.48 19.25
C TYR A 346 14.87 15.79 19.33
N ASP A 347 15.46 16.08 20.49
CA ASP A 347 16.30 17.26 20.70
C ASP A 347 17.77 16.88 20.48
N GLU A 348 18.34 17.33 19.37
CA GLU A 348 19.74 17.08 18.98
C GLU A 348 20.75 17.66 19.99
N GLU A 349 20.41 18.75 20.73
CA GLU A 349 21.33 19.38 21.71
C GLU A 349 21.42 18.56 23.00
N THR A 350 20.31 17.95 23.43
CA THR A 350 20.25 17.13 24.65
C THR A 350 20.42 15.64 24.39
N GLU A 351 20.34 15.20 23.14
CA GLU A 351 20.32 13.80 22.70
C GLU A 351 19.17 13.00 23.38
N GLU A 352 18.02 13.65 23.63
CA GLU A 352 16.87 13.05 24.30
C GLU A 352 15.56 13.36 23.53
N TYR A 353 14.58 12.45 23.64
CA TYR A 353 13.21 12.73 23.18
C TYR A 353 12.48 13.63 24.18
N GLU A 354 11.49 14.36 23.71
CA GLU A 354 10.59 15.19 24.54
C GLU A 354 10.02 14.39 25.72
N GLU A 355 9.83 15.03 26.88
CA GLU A 355 9.34 14.37 28.08
C GLU A 355 7.96 13.72 27.85
N GLY A 356 7.91 12.39 27.95
CA GLY A 356 6.70 11.58 27.77
C GLY A 356 6.44 11.13 26.33
N PHE A 357 7.28 11.50 25.38
CA PHE A 357 7.28 10.93 24.04
C PHE A 357 7.88 9.51 24.08
N ASN A 358 7.28 8.60 23.32
CA ASN A 358 7.78 7.24 23.13
C ASN A 358 7.97 7.02 21.64
N PRO A 359 9.21 6.91 21.15
CA PRO A 359 9.46 6.77 19.72
C PRO A 359 8.82 5.49 19.16
N THR A 360 8.24 5.63 17.98
CA THR A 360 7.61 4.53 17.27
C THR A 360 8.65 3.79 16.44
N LEU A 361 8.91 2.53 16.74
CA LEU A 361 9.78 1.67 15.96
C LEU A 361 8.93 0.63 15.22
N LEU A 362 8.73 0.85 13.95
CA LEU A 362 7.99 -0.07 13.07
C LEU A 362 8.93 -1.11 12.47
N LYS A 363 8.39 -2.33 12.34
CA LYS A 363 9.02 -3.46 11.67
C LYS A 363 7.99 -4.16 10.78
N TYR A 364 8.49 -4.90 9.78
CA TYR A 364 7.64 -5.68 8.89
C TYR A 364 8.16 -7.11 8.79
N ALA A 365 7.27 -8.06 8.96
CA ALA A 365 7.59 -9.47 8.84
C ALA A 365 6.81 -10.14 7.71
N ILE A 366 7.52 -10.93 6.90
CA ILE A 366 6.95 -11.89 5.96
C ILE A 366 6.99 -13.24 6.68
N PRO A 367 5.83 -13.81 7.09
CA PRO A 367 5.83 -15.06 7.83
C PRO A 367 6.50 -16.21 7.09
N GLU A 368 7.29 -17.02 7.80
CA GLU A 368 8.19 -18.04 7.24
C GLU A 368 7.50 -19.14 6.44
N THR A 369 6.22 -19.43 6.73
CA THR A 369 5.47 -20.50 6.05
C THR A 369 4.96 -20.11 4.67
N GLY A 370 5.22 -18.86 4.25
CA GLY A 370 4.86 -18.31 2.96
C GLY A 370 4.00 -17.07 3.07
N ALA A 371 3.93 -16.34 1.98
CA ALA A 371 3.14 -15.11 1.87
C ALA A 371 2.63 -14.91 0.43
N ASN A 372 1.78 -13.91 0.24
CA ASN A 372 1.43 -13.44 -1.09
C ASN A 372 2.52 -12.51 -1.64
N ILE A 373 2.97 -12.78 -2.87
CA ILE A 373 3.61 -11.78 -3.73
C ILE A 373 2.54 -11.27 -4.70
N TRP A 374 2.41 -9.96 -4.79
CA TRP A 374 1.45 -9.32 -5.68
C TRP A 374 2.18 -8.34 -6.61
N PHE A 375 1.55 -8.05 -7.71
CA PHE A 375 1.94 -6.94 -8.59
C PHE A 375 0.71 -6.26 -9.16
N ASP A 376 0.80 -4.95 -9.27
CA ASP A 376 -0.14 -4.13 -10.01
C ASP A 376 0.42 -3.83 -11.39
N GLY A 377 -0.45 -3.66 -12.35
CA GLY A 377 0.02 -3.42 -13.71
C GLY A 377 -0.99 -2.68 -14.58
N TRP A 378 -0.45 -1.90 -15.48
CA TRP A 378 -1.21 -1.14 -16.46
C TRP A 378 -1.83 -2.04 -17.50
N VAL A 379 -3.12 -1.89 -17.73
CA VAL A 379 -3.87 -2.53 -18.82
C VAL A 379 -4.67 -1.50 -19.60
N MET A 380 -4.88 -1.76 -20.88
CA MET A 380 -5.70 -0.92 -21.77
C MET A 380 -7.08 -1.54 -21.96
N PRO A 381 -8.16 -0.96 -21.41
CA PRO A 381 -9.52 -1.43 -21.65
C PRO A 381 -9.88 -1.41 -23.15
N LYS A 382 -10.72 -2.35 -23.61
CA LYS A 382 -11.16 -2.42 -25.04
C LYS A 382 -11.86 -1.17 -25.55
N THR A 383 -12.29 -0.29 -24.66
CA THR A 383 -12.90 0.99 -25.02
C THR A 383 -11.91 2.05 -25.47
N ILE A 384 -10.60 1.79 -25.33
CA ILE A 384 -9.55 2.70 -25.78
C ILE A 384 -9.65 2.96 -27.29
N SER A 385 -9.45 4.21 -27.69
CA SER A 385 -9.39 4.55 -29.10
C SER A 385 -8.02 4.22 -29.70
N GLU A 386 -7.97 3.86 -30.97
CA GLU A 386 -6.71 3.66 -31.70
C GLU A 386 -5.78 4.90 -31.65
N LYS A 387 -6.38 6.09 -31.57
CA LYS A 387 -5.63 7.35 -31.42
C LYS A 387 -4.94 7.45 -30.07
N ASN A 388 -5.61 7.02 -28.99
CA ASN A 388 -5.09 7.11 -27.63
C ASN A 388 -4.15 5.96 -27.27
N LYS A 389 -4.27 4.79 -27.94
CA LYS A 389 -3.50 3.60 -27.63
C LYS A 389 -1.99 3.87 -27.55
N ILE A 390 -1.41 4.53 -28.57
CA ILE A 390 0.02 4.82 -28.58
C ILE A 390 0.45 5.77 -27.44
N TRP A 391 -0.44 6.67 -27.00
CA TRP A 391 -0.13 7.60 -25.91
C TRP A 391 -0.25 6.92 -24.55
N ALA A 392 -1.17 5.98 -24.41
CA ALA A 392 -1.27 5.11 -23.24
C ALA A 392 0.00 4.23 -23.10
N GLU A 393 0.45 3.61 -24.20
CA GLU A 393 1.68 2.83 -24.22
C GLU A 393 2.91 3.69 -23.88
N ARG A 394 2.98 4.93 -24.40
CA ARG A 394 4.06 5.89 -24.09
C ARG A 394 4.03 6.39 -22.65
N PHE A 395 2.85 6.52 -22.04
CA PHE A 395 2.73 6.86 -20.62
C PHE A 395 3.35 5.76 -19.76
N VAL A 396 3.02 4.51 -20.04
CA VAL A 396 3.59 3.36 -19.34
C VAL A 396 5.10 3.26 -19.58
N ASP A 397 5.56 3.49 -20.82
CA ASP A 397 6.99 3.47 -21.15
C ASP A 397 7.78 4.60 -20.48
N PHE A 398 7.15 5.78 -20.31
CA PHE A 398 7.72 6.90 -19.56
C PHE A 398 7.88 6.57 -18.08
N LEU A 399 6.86 5.99 -17.44
CA LEU A 399 6.94 5.53 -16.06
C LEU A 399 7.93 4.38 -15.88
N SER A 400 8.29 3.68 -16.96
CA SER A 400 9.25 2.57 -16.97
C SER A 400 10.70 3.02 -17.23
N MET A 401 10.98 4.31 -17.31
CA MET A 401 12.35 4.81 -17.24
C MET A 401 12.85 4.66 -15.80
N PRO A 402 14.05 4.08 -15.57
CA PRO A 402 14.55 3.85 -14.20
C PRO A 402 14.54 5.11 -13.34
N GLU A 403 14.83 6.27 -13.91
CA GLU A 403 14.83 7.54 -13.21
C GLU A 403 13.43 7.93 -12.73
N ASN A 404 12.42 7.78 -13.56
CA ASN A 404 11.02 8.07 -13.20
C ASN A 404 10.46 7.03 -12.22
N ALA A 405 10.87 5.77 -12.36
CA ALA A 405 10.51 4.72 -11.42
C ALA A 405 11.15 4.96 -10.04
N ALA A 406 12.38 5.50 -9.98
CA ALA A 406 13.05 5.87 -8.75
C ALA A 406 12.33 7.04 -8.04
N ILE A 407 11.99 8.11 -8.78
CA ILE A 407 11.18 9.23 -8.26
C ILE A 407 9.88 8.69 -7.63
N ASN A 408 9.20 7.81 -8.36
CA ASN A 408 7.94 7.25 -7.88
C ASN A 408 8.10 6.39 -6.64
N MET A 409 9.14 5.53 -6.61
CA MET A 409 9.46 4.68 -5.46
C MET A 409 9.75 5.52 -4.21
N GLU A 410 10.50 6.61 -4.36
CA GLU A 410 10.84 7.50 -3.25
C GLU A 410 9.59 8.17 -2.66
N PHE A 411 8.65 8.59 -3.53
CA PHE A 411 7.45 9.28 -3.10
C PHE A 411 6.42 8.36 -2.44
N ILE A 412 6.13 7.19 -3.06
CA ILE A 412 5.05 6.31 -2.60
C ILE A 412 5.49 5.19 -1.66
N GLY A 413 6.79 4.93 -1.52
CA GLY A 413 7.36 3.84 -0.71
C GLY A 413 7.26 2.44 -1.34
N TYR A 414 6.58 2.29 -2.47
CA TYR A 414 6.37 1.00 -3.15
C TYR A 414 7.51 0.66 -4.11
N THR A 415 7.93 -0.60 -4.13
CA THR A 415 8.98 -1.09 -5.02
C THR A 415 8.46 -1.21 -6.46
N PRO A 416 9.09 -0.53 -7.45
CA PRO A 416 8.70 -0.66 -8.85
C PRO A 416 9.06 -2.04 -9.39
N VAL A 417 8.33 -2.49 -10.43
CA VAL A 417 8.76 -3.66 -11.20
C VAL A 417 9.96 -3.36 -12.10
N ILE A 418 10.30 -2.09 -12.23
CA ILE A 418 11.43 -1.60 -13.02
C ILE A 418 12.69 -1.65 -12.15
N ALA A 419 13.76 -2.18 -12.72
CA ALA A 419 15.11 -2.20 -12.18
C ALA A 419 16.00 -1.23 -13.00
N GLY A 420 17.33 -1.33 -12.91
CA GLY A 420 18.27 -0.48 -13.62
C GLY A 420 19.09 0.40 -12.70
N ASP A 421 20.04 1.14 -13.28
CA ASP A 421 21.07 1.85 -12.52
C ASP A 421 20.48 2.86 -11.54
N ALA A 422 19.50 3.67 -11.94
CA ALA A 422 18.89 4.66 -11.06
C ALA A 422 18.17 4.05 -9.84
N ILE A 423 17.61 2.84 -9.99
CA ILE A 423 17.03 2.11 -8.85
C ILE A 423 18.14 1.58 -7.93
N LEU A 424 19.22 1.04 -8.50
CA LEU A 424 20.38 0.59 -7.72
C LEU A 424 20.96 1.74 -6.90
N GLU A 425 21.21 2.89 -7.55
CA GLU A 425 21.76 4.10 -6.91
C GLU A 425 20.84 4.62 -5.79
N LEU A 426 19.52 4.65 -6.03
CA LEU A 426 18.56 5.04 -4.99
C LEU A 426 18.62 4.11 -3.78
N VAL A 427 18.68 2.79 -4.00
CA VAL A 427 18.75 1.81 -2.93
C VAL A 427 20.09 1.90 -2.18
N GLN A 428 21.21 2.13 -2.90
CA GLN A 428 22.52 2.36 -2.29
C GLN A 428 22.51 3.61 -1.40
N SER A 429 22.07 4.74 -1.92
CA SER A 429 22.04 6.00 -1.16
C SER A 429 21.13 5.96 0.07
N ARG A 430 20.14 5.05 0.08
CA ARG A 430 19.14 4.97 1.15
C ARG A 430 19.53 3.99 2.25
N TYR A 431 20.17 2.88 1.90
CA TYR A 431 20.31 1.74 2.81
C TYR A 431 21.73 1.24 3.02
N ASP A 432 22.66 1.48 2.07
CA ASP A 432 24.00 0.96 2.18
C ASP A 432 24.86 1.84 3.08
N ILE A 433 25.41 1.26 4.15
CA ILE A 433 26.28 1.99 5.11
C ILE A 433 27.59 2.46 4.49
N ARG A 434 27.93 2.01 3.29
CA ARG A 434 29.09 2.48 2.53
C ARG A 434 28.81 3.77 1.76
N PHE A 435 27.56 4.20 1.65
CA PHE A 435 27.23 5.42 0.95
C PHE A 435 27.64 6.64 1.78
N ASP A 436 28.58 7.42 1.25
CA ASP A 436 29.07 8.65 1.89
C ASP A 436 28.22 9.83 1.43
N GLU A 437 27.37 10.35 2.31
CA GLU A 437 26.47 11.48 2.02
C GLU A 437 27.20 12.78 1.65
N GLU A 438 28.45 12.99 2.12
CA GLU A 438 29.22 14.22 1.81
C GLU A 438 29.78 14.18 0.38
N SER A 439 30.26 13.01 -0.07
CA SER A 439 30.84 12.83 -1.41
C SER A 439 29.82 12.32 -2.43
N GLU A 440 28.68 11.81 -1.99
CA GLU A 440 27.66 11.12 -2.80
C GLU A 440 28.23 9.91 -3.58
N GLU A 441 29.25 9.26 -3.02
CA GLU A 441 29.93 8.10 -3.62
C GLU A 441 29.98 6.92 -2.64
N MET A 442 30.12 5.70 -3.17
CA MET A 442 30.35 4.51 -2.37
C MET A 442 31.78 4.49 -1.81
N ASN A 443 31.91 4.27 -0.51
CA ASN A 443 33.19 4.29 0.21
C ASN A 443 33.31 3.06 1.15
N ASP A 444 34.02 2.05 0.70
CA ASP A 444 34.25 0.81 1.48
C ASP A 444 34.96 1.04 2.83
N ALA A 445 35.66 2.18 3.00
CA ALA A 445 36.32 2.47 4.26
C ALA A 445 35.33 2.72 5.42
N LEU A 446 34.07 3.03 5.12
CA LEU A 446 33.02 3.18 6.12
C LEU A 446 32.65 1.83 6.79
N LEU A 447 32.93 0.71 6.13
CA LEU A 447 32.76 -0.63 6.74
C LEU A 447 33.70 -0.88 7.93
N ASP A 448 34.84 -0.18 8.00
CA ASP A 448 35.81 -0.36 9.11
C ASP A 448 35.23 0.04 10.47
N ASP A 449 34.12 0.82 10.48
CA ASP A 449 33.42 1.24 11.70
C ASP A 449 32.37 0.23 12.19
N TYR A 450 32.15 -0.88 11.44
CA TYR A 450 31.17 -1.92 11.75
C TYR A 450 31.79 -3.29 11.91
N ASP A 451 31.21 -4.09 12.80
CA ASP A 451 31.49 -5.51 12.90
C ASP A 451 30.57 -6.28 11.92
N LEU A 452 31.16 -6.91 10.89
CA LEU A 452 30.40 -7.70 9.93
C LEU A 452 29.98 -9.03 10.53
N VAL A 453 28.70 -9.34 10.46
CA VAL A 453 28.07 -10.57 10.98
C VAL A 453 27.21 -11.22 9.90
N ASP A 454 26.93 -12.51 10.06
CA ASP A 454 25.97 -13.18 9.19
C ASP A 454 24.55 -12.70 9.52
N MET A 455 23.71 -12.52 8.50
CA MET A 455 22.32 -12.07 8.67
C MET A 455 21.54 -12.99 9.63
N GLU A 456 21.84 -14.27 9.65
CA GLU A 456 21.20 -15.27 10.52
C GLU A 456 21.49 -15.02 12.02
N ASP A 457 22.59 -14.33 12.34
CA ASP A 457 22.99 -14.02 13.73
C ASP A 457 22.33 -12.73 14.25
N ILE A 458 21.83 -11.86 13.37
CA ILE A 458 21.23 -10.55 13.76
C ILE A 458 20.08 -10.70 14.76
N PRO A 459 19.11 -11.64 14.61
CA PRO A 459 18.06 -11.83 15.59
C PRO A 459 18.58 -12.14 16.99
N ASP A 460 19.62 -12.96 17.09
CA ASP A 460 20.23 -13.33 18.38
C ASP A 460 21.05 -12.17 18.98
N LEU A 461 21.56 -11.26 18.15
CA LEU A 461 22.32 -10.08 18.58
C LEU A 461 21.43 -8.90 18.95
N THR A 462 20.18 -8.89 18.50
CA THR A 462 19.23 -7.78 18.72
C THR A 462 18.82 -7.64 20.20
N TYR A 463 18.81 -8.74 20.94
CA TYR A 463 18.44 -8.75 22.36
C TYR A 463 19.50 -9.40 23.22
N LEU A 464 19.70 -8.86 24.45
CA LEU A 464 20.53 -9.44 25.48
C LEU A 464 19.82 -10.66 26.12
N GLU A 465 20.58 -11.49 26.87
CA GLU A 465 20.02 -12.68 27.56
C GLU A 465 18.84 -12.36 28.51
N ASP A 466 18.72 -11.12 28.97
CA ASP A 466 17.60 -10.69 29.83
C ASP A 466 16.40 -10.14 29.04
N GLY A 467 16.45 -10.18 27.71
CA GLY A 467 15.40 -9.68 26.80
C GLY A 467 15.41 -8.18 26.59
N THR A 468 16.41 -7.45 27.05
CA THR A 468 16.57 -6.02 26.77
C THR A 468 17.20 -5.81 25.40
N TYR A 469 16.80 -4.74 24.70
CA TYR A 469 17.34 -4.37 23.40
C TYR A 469 18.84 -4.09 23.51
N ASN A 470 19.62 -4.75 22.66
CA ASN A 470 21.07 -4.63 22.63
C ASN A 470 21.49 -3.35 21.91
N GLN A 471 22.01 -2.37 22.66
CA GLN A 471 22.49 -1.12 22.07
C GLN A 471 23.74 -1.31 21.16
N ASP A 472 24.47 -2.42 21.30
CA ASP A 472 25.62 -2.71 20.45
C ASP A 472 25.20 -3.14 19.03
N ILE A 473 23.88 -3.37 18.78
CA ILE A 473 23.35 -3.71 17.44
C ILE A 473 23.72 -2.66 16.39
N TYR A 474 23.86 -1.40 16.78
CA TYR A 474 24.30 -0.30 15.92
C TYR A 474 25.76 -0.45 15.43
N ASN A 475 26.56 -1.31 16.05
CA ASN A 475 27.93 -1.57 15.65
C ASN A 475 28.03 -2.75 14.66
N TYR A 476 26.93 -3.46 14.42
CA TYR A 476 26.90 -4.60 13.51
C TYR A 476 26.37 -4.21 12.14
N ALA A 477 26.89 -4.88 11.12
CA ALA A 477 26.36 -4.84 9.78
C ALA A 477 26.34 -6.22 9.13
N TYR A 478 25.42 -6.45 8.22
CA TYR A 478 25.32 -7.68 7.46
C TYR A 478 25.17 -7.40 5.95
N SER A 479 25.62 -8.33 5.13
CA SER A 479 25.48 -8.22 3.68
C SER A 479 24.14 -8.75 3.21
N LYS A 480 23.53 -8.06 2.23
CA LYS A 480 22.25 -8.40 1.62
C LYS A 480 22.38 -8.40 0.10
N ASP A 481 22.20 -9.54 -0.52
CA ASP A 481 22.26 -9.72 -1.97
C ASP A 481 20.84 -9.68 -2.57
N ILE A 482 20.57 -8.66 -3.40
CA ILE A 482 19.34 -8.54 -4.17
C ILE A 482 19.60 -8.59 -5.69
N SER A 483 20.70 -9.19 -6.11
CA SER A 483 21.06 -9.36 -7.53
C SER A 483 19.95 -10.05 -8.34
N TYR A 484 19.13 -10.90 -7.69
CA TYR A 484 17.97 -11.54 -8.31
C TYR A 484 16.98 -10.55 -8.93
N PHE A 485 16.91 -9.32 -8.38
CA PHE A 485 16.01 -8.29 -8.88
C PHE A 485 16.52 -7.66 -10.17
N PHE A 486 17.84 -7.52 -10.32
CA PHE A 486 18.48 -6.83 -11.45
C PHE A 486 18.88 -7.77 -12.58
N ALA A 487 19.19 -9.05 -12.28
CA ALA A 487 19.68 -9.99 -13.28
C ALA A 487 19.17 -11.42 -13.04
N SER A 488 18.98 -12.16 -14.12
CA SER A 488 18.70 -13.61 -14.14
C SER A 488 19.09 -14.20 -15.48
N GLY A 489 19.95 -15.22 -15.45
CA GLY A 489 20.45 -15.87 -16.65
C GLY A 489 21.23 -14.92 -17.57
N GLU A 490 20.70 -14.66 -18.76
CA GLU A 490 21.29 -13.72 -19.74
C GLU A 490 20.69 -12.30 -19.61
N SER A 491 19.66 -12.12 -18.79
CA SER A 491 19.01 -10.83 -18.59
C SER A 491 19.75 -10.03 -17.52
N ASN A 492 20.10 -8.79 -17.82
CA ASN A 492 20.71 -7.84 -16.91
C ASN A 492 20.14 -6.45 -17.23
N THR A 493 19.64 -5.77 -16.20
CA THR A 493 19.04 -4.43 -16.32
C THR A 493 20.02 -3.30 -16.00
N LEU A 494 21.21 -3.61 -15.46
CA LEU A 494 22.26 -2.65 -15.16
C LEU A 494 23.12 -2.39 -16.43
N GLU A 495 23.44 -1.14 -16.69
CA GLU A 495 24.23 -0.71 -17.84
C GLU A 495 25.58 -0.10 -17.44
N GLU A 496 25.60 0.68 -16.37
CA GLU A 496 26.77 1.40 -15.87
C GLU A 496 27.40 0.71 -14.67
N HIS A 497 26.62 -0.10 -13.91
CA HIS A 497 27.02 -0.81 -12.72
C HIS A 497 27.22 -2.31 -12.95
N ASP A 498 28.13 -2.92 -12.16
CA ASP A 498 28.30 -4.37 -12.13
C ASP A 498 27.26 -5.02 -11.20
N ILE A 499 26.79 -6.22 -11.54
CA ILE A 499 25.78 -6.94 -10.75
C ILE A 499 26.24 -7.22 -9.30
N SER A 500 27.54 -7.29 -9.05
CA SER A 500 28.09 -7.42 -7.70
C SER A 500 27.79 -6.20 -6.79
N GLU A 501 27.48 -5.06 -7.38
CA GLU A 501 27.08 -3.86 -6.64
C GLU A 501 25.65 -3.94 -6.09
N ALA A 502 24.87 -4.95 -6.52
CA ALA A 502 23.57 -5.28 -5.93
C ALA A 502 23.69 -6.09 -4.62
N THR A 503 24.89 -6.15 -4.03
CA THR A 503 25.13 -6.61 -2.65
C THR A 503 25.36 -5.41 -1.75
N PHE A 504 24.47 -5.21 -0.80
CA PHE A 504 24.42 -4.07 0.12
C PHE A 504 24.94 -4.47 1.49
N TYR A 505 25.46 -3.51 2.24
CA TYR A 505 25.78 -3.68 3.66
C TYR A 505 24.80 -2.86 4.49
N ILE A 506 23.98 -3.54 5.27
CA ILE A 506 22.87 -2.97 6.04
C ILE A 506 23.22 -2.98 7.51
N SER A 507 22.92 -1.92 8.25
CA SER A 507 23.15 -1.87 9.70
C SER A 507 22.24 -2.85 10.45
N GLY A 508 22.70 -3.36 11.59
CA GLY A 508 21.95 -4.34 12.37
C GLY A 508 20.65 -3.82 12.96
N ASP A 509 20.53 -2.50 13.18
CA ASP A 509 19.29 -1.87 13.65
C ASP A 509 18.22 -1.76 12.56
N SER A 510 18.61 -1.90 11.30
CA SER A 510 17.69 -1.93 10.15
C SER A 510 17.06 -3.31 9.91
N TYR A 511 17.42 -4.32 10.71
CA TYR A 511 16.84 -5.66 10.58
C TYR A 511 15.31 -5.64 10.68
N LEU A 512 14.65 -6.32 9.73
CA LEU A 512 13.19 -6.34 9.55
C LEU A 512 12.56 -4.96 9.26
N ARG A 513 13.34 -3.98 8.86
CA ARG A 513 12.85 -2.65 8.52
C ARG A 513 12.74 -2.45 7.00
N GLN A 514 12.87 -1.20 6.53
CA GLN A 514 12.51 -0.78 5.16
C GLN A 514 13.16 -1.59 4.05
N PHE A 515 14.46 -1.92 4.16
CA PHE A 515 15.14 -2.67 3.11
C PHE A 515 14.51 -4.05 2.89
N ASP A 516 14.35 -4.83 3.96
CA ASP A 516 13.75 -6.17 3.91
C ASP A 516 12.27 -6.13 3.52
N THR A 517 11.60 -5.01 3.79
CA THR A 517 10.21 -4.75 3.38
C THR A 517 10.09 -4.60 1.87
N GLN A 518 11.02 -3.89 1.25
CA GLN A 518 11.03 -3.62 -0.20
C GLN A 518 11.69 -4.74 -0.99
N TYR A 519 12.73 -5.37 -0.43
CA TYR A 519 13.53 -6.43 -1.07
C TYR A 519 13.65 -7.64 -0.14
N PRO A 520 12.67 -8.57 -0.16
CA PRO A 520 12.69 -9.75 0.69
C PRO A 520 13.94 -10.60 0.48
N ASP A 521 14.41 -11.24 1.55
CA ASP A 521 15.53 -12.17 1.47
C ASP A 521 15.27 -13.30 0.46
N ALA A 522 16.30 -13.67 -0.30
CA ALA A 522 16.21 -14.69 -1.33
C ALA A 522 15.69 -16.05 -0.79
N SER A 523 15.92 -16.36 0.50
CA SER A 523 15.41 -17.59 1.14
C SER A 523 13.88 -17.61 1.33
N LEU A 524 13.23 -16.44 1.28
CA LEU A 524 11.77 -16.31 1.39
C LEU A 524 11.08 -16.43 0.03
N LEU A 525 11.76 -16.11 -1.08
CA LEU A 525 11.17 -16.06 -2.42
C LEU A 525 10.45 -17.35 -2.85
N PRO A 526 10.95 -18.57 -2.52
CA PRO A 526 10.23 -19.80 -2.84
C PRO A 526 8.88 -19.95 -2.10
N GLY A 527 8.68 -19.27 -0.97
CA GLY A 527 7.42 -19.26 -0.21
C GLY A 527 6.41 -18.24 -0.71
N LEU A 528 6.76 -17.40 -1.69
CA LEU A 528 5.90 -16.34 -2.18
C LEU A 528 4.98 -16.86 -3.31
N ALA A 529 3.67 -16.78 -3.07
CA ALA A 529 2.63 -17.25 -3.99
C ALA A 529 1.90 -16.09 -4.67
N VAL A 530 1.72 -16.20 -5.99
CA VAL A 530 0.91 -15.24 -6.76
C VAL A 530 -0.57 -15.59 -6.66
N MET A 531 -1.41 -14.56 -6.53
CA MET A 531 -2.85 -14.69 -6.39
C MET A 531 -3.52 -15.01 -7.74
N ALA A 532 -4.35 -16.05 -7.79
CA ALA A 532 -5.12 -16.40 -8.97
C ALA A 532 -6.50 -15.73 -8.99
N ASP A 533 -7.09 -15.53 -10.18
CA ASP A 533 -8.51 -15.23 -10.28
C ASP A 533 -9.34 -16.47 -9.89
N PHE A 534 -10.20 -16.34 -8.89
CA PHE A 534 -11.05 -17.43 -8.41
C PHE A 534 -12.29 -17.69 -9.30
N GLY A 535 -12.42 -17.01 -10.43
CA GLY A 535 -13.47 -17.22 -11.40
C GLY A 535 -14.88 -17.14 -10.77
N GLU A 536 -15.65 -18.23 -10.91
CA GLU A 536 -17.02 -18.30 -10.37
C GLU A 536 -17.09 -18.30 -8.83
N GLN A 537 -16.02 -18.68 -8.14
CA GLN A 537 -15.97 -18.71 -6.68
C GLN A 537 -15.84 -17.29 -6.07
N ASN A 538 -15.43 -16.29 -6.84
CA ASN A 538 -15.34 -14.90 -6.37
C ASN A 538 -16.62 -14.43 -5.67
N GLN A 539 -17.81 -14.78 -6.19
CA GLN A 539 -19.07 -14.37 -5.58
C GLN A 539 -19.29 -15.01 -4.20
N LYS A 540 -18.82 -16.23 -4.00
CA LYS A 540 -18.92 -16.91 -2.70
C LYS A 540 -17.97 -16.29 -1.69
N ILE A 541 -16.76 -15.91 -2.12
CA ILE A 541 -15.79 -15.24 -1.26
C ILE A 541 -16.27 -13.84 -0.88
N ILE A 542 -16.90 -13.08 -1.80
CA ILE A 542 -17.58 -11.83 -1.47
C ILE A 542 -18.63 -12.05 -0.39
N THR A 543 -19.48 -13.07 -0.55
CA THR A 543 -20.51 -13.39 0.45
C THR A 543 -19.91 -13.80 1.79
N MET A 544 -18.86 -14.61 1.78
CA MET A 544 -18.08 -14.98 2.96
C MET A 544 -17.54 -13.75 3.67
N TRP A 545 -16.93 -12.80 2.90
CA TRP A 545 -16.37 -11.58 3.43
C TRP A 545 -17.43 -10.69 4.10
N GLU A 546 -18.61 -10.57 3.47
CA GLU A 546 -19.76 -9.90 4.09
C GLU A 546 -20.16 -10.56 5.42
N HIS A 547 -20.14 -11.89 5.50
CA HIS A 547 -20.41 -12.62 6.75
C HIS A 547 -19.36 -12.38 7.81
N VAL A 548 -18.08 -12.28 7.43
CA VAL A 548 -16.98 -11.97 8.35
C VAL A 548 -17.14 -10.55 8.89
N LYS A 549 -17.45 -9.57 8.07
CA LYS A 549 -17.63 -8.16 8.50
C LYS A 549 -18.91 -7.93 9.31
N ASN A 550 -19.98 -8.62 8.98
CA ASN A 550 -21.27 -8.43 9.66
C ASN A 550 -21.31 -9.12 11.03
N THR A 551 -21.13 -8.34 12.11
CA THR A 551 -21.56 -8.79 13.43
C THR A 551 -23.06 -8.56 13.56
N ALA A 552 -23.80 -9.61 13.89
CA ALA A 552 -25.08 -9.40 14.54
C ALA A 552 -24.82 -8.53 15.78
N LEU A 553 -25.38 -7.33 15.83
CA LEU A 553 -25.33 -6.51 17.04
C LEU A 553 -25.82 -7.36 18.23
N PRO A 554 -25.12 -7.35 19.36
CA PRO A 554 -25.57 -8.09 20.52
C PRO A 554 -26.98 -7.65 20.93
N LEU A 555 -27.78 -8.56 21.44
CA LEU A 555 -29.19 -8.31 21.77
C LEU A 555 -29.42 -7.03 22.58
N TRP A 556 -28.49 -6.70 23.49
CA TRP A 556 -28.56 -5.46 24.27
C TRP A 556 -28.45 -4.20 23.40
N ALA A 557 -27.69 -4.22 22.30
CA ALA A 557 -27.58 -3.08 21.40
C ALA A 557 -28.88 -2.85 20.63
N TYR A 558 -29.55 -3.91 20.17
CA TYR A 558 -30.91 -3.80 19.58
C TYR A 558 -31.89 -3.22 20.61
N ILE A 559 -31.82 -3.65 21.87
CA ILE A 559 -32.66 -3.11 22.94
C ILE A 559 -32.39 -1.62 23.12
N LEU A 560 -31.13 -1.18 23.16
CA LEU A 560 -30.80 0.25 23.28
C LEU A 560 -31.29 1.07 22.07
N ILE A 561 -31.16 0.55 20.86
CA ILE A 561 -31.71 1.21 19.65
C ILE A 561 -33.22 1.35 19.74
N ILE A 562 -33.93 0.31 20.15
CA ILE A 562 -35.39 0.33 20.34
C ILE A 562 -35.76 1.36 21.40
N ILE A 563 -35.06 1.39 22.53
CA ILE A 563 -35.29 2.39 23.60
C ILE A 563 -35.06 3.81 23.08
N ALA A 564 -33.99 4.06 22.32
CA ALA A 564 -33.72 5.35 21.73
C ALA A 564 -34.84 5.80 20.78
N ILE A 565 -35.31 4.90 19.92
CA ILE A 565 -36.44 5.16 19.00
C ILE A 565 -37.73 5.51 19.81
N LEU A 566 -38.03 4.71 20.85
CA LEU A 566 -39.19 4.97 21.69
C LEU A 566 -39.11 6.33 22.42
N LEU A 567 -37.92 6.70 22.89
CA LEU A 567 -37.71 8.04 23.49
C LEU A 567 -37.93 9.18 22.49
N ILE A 568 -37.42 9.03 21.26
CA ILE A 568 -37.67 10.01 20.19
C ILE A 568 -39.17 10.14 19.87
N ILE A 569 -39.85 9.00 19.75
CA ILE A 569 -41.32 8.99 19.53
C ILE A 569 -42.03 9.65 20.70
N GLY A 570 -41.63 9.33 21.94
CA GLY A 570 -42.18 9.95 23.16
C GLY A 570 -42.00 11.47 23.17
N LEU A 571 -40.81 11.96 22.82
CA LEU A 571 -40.53 13.40 22.70
C LEU A 571 -41.37 14.09 21.61
N VAL A 572 -41.59 13.45 20.48
CA VAL A 572 -42.44 13.99 19.40
C VAL A 572 -43.89 14.06 19.84
N ILE A 573 -44.39 13.00 20.51
CA ILE A 573 -45.76 12.98 21.07
C ILE A 573 -45.90 14.08 22.13
N PHE A 574 -44.95 14.17 23.07
CA PHE A 574 -44.96 15.18 24.12
C PHE A 574 -45.00 16.63 23.54
N ARG A 575 -44.15 16.91 22.54
CA ARG A 575 -44.20 18.19 21.80
C ARG A 575 -45.55 18.45 21.15
N LYS A 576 -46.17 17.44 20.49
CA LYS A 576 -47.50 17.59 19.88
C LYS A 576 -48.57 17.88 20.94
N VAL A 577 -48.53 17.21 22.08
CA VAL A 577 -49.47 17.47 23.21
C VAL A 577 -49.27 18.87 23.78
N GLN A 578 -48.06 19.31 24.00
CA GLN A 578 -47.76 20.67 24.45
C GLN A 578 -48.31 21.73 23.47
N VAL A 579 -48.02 21.55 22.16
CA VAL A 579 -48.54 22.49 21.15
C VAL A 579 -50.06 22.50 21.11
N ALA A 580 -50.72 21.34 21.23
CA ALA A 580 -52.17 21.23 21.31
C ALA A 580 -52.74 21.92 22.54
N SER A 581 -52.13 21.78 23.70
CA SER A 581 -52.54 22.43 24.95
C SER A 581 -52.39 23.96 24.88
N VAL A 582 -51.31 24.46 24.28
CA VAL A 582 -51.10 25.89 24.05
C VAL A 582 -52.15 26.45 23.06
N LYS A 583 -52.48 25.72 21.99
CA LYS A 583 -53.52 26.09 21.04
C LYS A 583 -54.91 26.12 21.72
N LYS A 584 -55.21 25.18 22.62
CA LYS A 584 -56.44 25.14 23.39
C LYS A 584 -56.56 26.35 24.31
N ARG A 585 -55.54 26.66 25.10
CA ARG A 585 -55.50 27.85 25.98
C ARG A 585 -55.60 29.16 25.21
N ARG A 586 -55.00 29.26 24.00
CA ARG A 586 -55.16 30.44 23.13
C ARG A 586 -56.59 30.61 22.63
N LYS A 587 -57.28 29.51 22.26
CA LYS A 587 -58.71 29.54 21.88
C LYS A 587 -59.59 29.95 23.04
N GLU A 588 -59.37 29.46 24.23
CA GLU A 588 -60.13 29.84 25.45
C GLU A 588 -59.95 31.33 25.77
N ARG A 589 -58.72 31.83 25.79
CA ARG A 589 -58.46 33.30 25.98
C ARG A 589 -59.05 34.16 24.91
N LYS A 590 -59.16 33.73 23.67
CA LYS A 590 -59.78 34.44 22.60
C LYS A 590 -61.29 34.53 22.81
N LYS A 591 -61.97 33.47 23.22
CA LYS A 591 -63.41 33.45 23.60
C LYS A 591 -63.72 34.36 24.79
N GLU A 592 -62.86 34.30 25.84
CA GLU A 592 -63.02 35.20 27.00
C GLU A 592 -62.88 36.67 26.62
N ARG A 593 -61.95 37.01 25.73
CA ARG A 593 -61.75 38.36 25.24
C ARG A 593 -62.92 38.83 24.40
N GLU A 594 -63.50 37.98 23.56
CA GLU A 594 -64.73 38.31 22.78
C GLU A 594 -65.95 38.49 23.66
N MET A 595 -66.13 37.70 24.73
CA MET A 595 -67.21 37.88 25.69
C MET A 595 -67.07 39.18 26.48
N ARG A 596 -65.83 39.52 26.95
CA ARG A 596 -65.59 40.83 27.60
C ARG A 596 -65.91 42.02 26.69
N LEU A 597 -65.52 41.97 25.42
CA LEU A 597 -65.81 42.99 24.44
C LEU A 597 -67.31 43.14 24.21
N LYS A 598 -68.07 42.04 24.13
CA LYS A 598 -69.52 42.06 24.03
C LYS A 598 -70.17 42.67 25.26
N GLN A 599 -69.69 42.37 26.48
CA GLN A 599 -70.20 42.96 27.74
C GLN A 599 -69.92 44.45 27.79
N LEU A 600 -68.70 44.89 27.41
CA LEU A 600 -68.37 46.33 27.34
C LEU A 600 -69.22 47.08 26.32
N GLN A 601 -69.48 46.48 25.16
CA GLN A 601 -70.37 47.06 24.16
C GLN A 601 -71.82 47.15 24.64
N GLN A 602 -72.30 46.17 25.43
CA GLN A 602 -73.63 46.20 26.05
C GLN A 602 -73.72 47.27 27.14
N GLN A 603 -72.73 47.44 27.95
CA GLN A 603 -72.65 48.51 28.96
C GLN A 603 -72.64 49.91 28.34
N GLN A 604 -71.82 50.10 27.29
CA GLN A 604 -71.81 51.40 26.56
C GLN A 604 -73.15 51.70 25.87
N LYS A 605 -73.83 50.66 25.36
CA LYS A 605 -75.20 50.84 24.81
C LYS A 605 -76.24 51.15 25.89
N ALA A 606 -76.07 50.60 27.11
CA ALA A 606 -76.97 50.90 28.24
C ALA A 606 -76.73 52.29 28.78
N GLU A 607 -75.50 52.77 28.87
CA GLU A 607 -75.14 54.12 29.25
C GLU A 607 -75.65 55.16 28.24
N LYS A 608 -75.51 54.91 26.92
CA LYS A 608 -76.09 55.78 25.87
C LYS A 608 -77.61 55.83 25.84
N LYS A 609 -78.30 54.87 26.45
CA LYS A 609 -79.76 54.92 26.64
C LYS A 609 -80.22 55.64 27.91
N LYS A 610 -79.27 55.88 28.84
CA LYS A 610 -79.56 56.62 30.10
C LYS A 610 -79.20 58.11 30.06
N ALA A 611 -78.38 58.50 29.05
CA ALA A 611 -78.15 59.90 28.67
C ALA A 611 -79.15 60.37 27.60
#